data_5ebc558b6d2b4cfaeff0c3d157a4d659
#
_entry.id   5ebc558b6d2b4cfaeff0c3d157a4d659
#
_cell.length_a   1.000
_cell.length_b   1.000
_cell.length_c   1.000
_cell.angle_alpha   90.00
_cell.angle_beta   90.00
_cell.angle_gamma   90.00
#
_symmetry.space_group_name_H-M   'P 1'
#
loop_
_entity.id
_entity.type
_entity.pdbx_description
1 polymer ?
#
loop_
_entity_poly.entity_id
_entity_poly.type
_entity_poly.pdbx_seq_one_letter_code
_entity_poly.pdbx_strand_id
1 'polypeptide(L)'
;MYPLLLLLFSCACISDGQPGEHVELTETEHLKVEKIGAAWNEYEVAFAATLGHGIGPFNEAVILVYDYVFVNEGGAYNPTTGIFTAPVKGVYFFMVSAFHDSYMSMDLKLFKNEQQMVTIYSEPQSGRYESAPISASNSISLILVEGDQVYVKLHENSSVYDDENNHNTFVGHLLFPLYY
;
A
#
# COMPACT_ATOMS: atom_id res chain seq x y z
N MET A 1 2.63 15.00 24.51
CA MET A 1 4.08 14.99 24.76
C MET A 1 4.45 13.55 25.05
N TYR A 2 4.83 12.80 24.00
CA TYR A 2 5.16 11.38 24.10
C TYR A 2 6.62 11.24 24.51
N PRO A 3 6.97 10.39 25.47
CA PRO A 3 8.36 10.07 25.72
C PRO A 3 8.89 9.21 24.57
N LEU A 4 9.76 9.80 23.79
CA LEU A 4 10.60 9.08 22.83
C LEU A 4 11.43 8.09 23.67
N LEU A 5 11.06 6.82 23.64
CA LEU A 5 11.87 5.75 24.23
C LEU A 5 13.09 5.58 23.33
N LEU A 6 14.12 6.37 23.60
CA LEU A 6 15.46 6.17 23.05
C LEU A 6 15.93 4.81 23.56
N LEU A 7 15.86 3.79 22.70
CA LEU A 7 16.68 2.59 22.86
C LEU A 7 18.13 3.04 22.66
N LEU A 8 18.79 3.39 23.76
CA LEU A 8 20.22 3.52 23.80
C LEU A 8 20.83 2.13 23.56
N PHE A 9 21.05 1.79 22.28
CA PHE A 9 22.10 0.86 21.96
C PHE A 9 23.40 1.52 22.38
N SER A 10 23.86 1.20 23.59
CA SER A 10 25.24 1.48 23.97
C SER A 10 26.09 0.65 23.02
N CYS A 11 26.64 1.31 21.99
CA CYS A 11 27.73 0.77 21.22
C CYS A 11 28.91 0.65 22.20
N ALA A 12 29.04 -0.50 22.86
CA ALA A 12 30.24 -0.82 23.64
C ALA A 12 31.36 -0.96 22.62
N CYS A 13 32.23 0.05 22.57
CA CYS A 13 33.53 -0.09 21.93
C CYS A 13 34.23 -1.30 22.54
N ILE A 14 34.45 -2.33 21.76
CA ILE A 14 35.23 -3.50 22.11
C ILE A 14 36.68 -3.01 22.22
N SER A 15 37.14 -2.80 23.44
CA SER A 15 38.54 -2.77 23.75
C SER A 15 38.87 -4.07 24.51
N ASP A 16 39.69 -4.87 23.83
CA ASP A 16 40.48 -5.98 24.39
C ASP A 16 39.88 -6.92 25.44
N GLY A 17 39.42 -8.08 25.02
CA GLY A 17 39.76 -9.36 25.69
C GLY A 17 38.95 -9.76 26.90
N GLN A 18 37.78 -9.19 27.19
CA GLN A 18 36.89 -9.71 28.24
C GLN A 18 35.69 -10.43 27.62
N PRO A 19 35.26 -11.60 28.18
CA PRO A 19 34.03 -12.26 27.70
C PRO A 19 32.84 -11.33 27.91
N GLY A 20 32.07 -11.10 26.85
CA GLY A 20 30.92 -10.19 26.84
C GLY A 20 29.97 -10.48 28.00
N GLU A 21 29.65 -9.44 28.74
CA GLU A 21 28.64 -9.46 29.80
C GLU A 21 27.31 -9.81 29.14
N HIS A 22 26.82 -11.02 29.35
CA HIS A 22 25.45 -11.41 28.96
C HIS A 22 24.49 -10.59 29.84
N VAL A 23 23.90 -9.56 29.27
CA VAL A 23 22.81 -8.84 29.93
C VAL A 23 21.61 -9.77 29.97
N GLU A 24 21.39 -10.42 31.09
CA GLU A 24 20.23 -11.23 31.37
C GLU A 24 19.06 -10.29 31.68
N LEU A 25 18.06 -10.23 30.80
CA LEU A 25 16.87 -9.41 31.02
C LEU A 25 16.09 -9.98 32.21
N THR A 26 15.58 -9.11 33.05
CA THR A 26 14.70 -9.52 34.15
C THR A 26 13.38 -10.09 33.60
N GLU A 27 12.70 -10.96 34.36
CA GLU A 27 11.41 -11.54 33.98
C GLU A 27 10.36 -10.46 33.62
N THR A 28 10.44 -9.30 34.27
CA THR A 28 9.58 -8.15 33.99
C THR A 28 9.93 -7.47 32.67
N GLU A 29 11.18 -7.46 32.27
CA GLU A 29 11.63 -6.94 30.98
C GLU A 29 11.29 -7.90 29.84
N HIS A 30 11.43 -9.21 30.05
CA HIS A 30 10.95 -10.22 29.12
C HIS A 30 9.44 -10.10 28.87
N LEU A 31 8.63 -9.99 29.92
CA LEU A 31 7.18 -9.78 29.81
C LEU A 31 6.81 -8.46 29.10
N LYS A 32 7.61 -7.41 29.28
CA LYS A 32 7.44 -6.15 28.54
C LYS A 32 7.76 -6.32 27.04
N VAL A 33 8.85 -7.00 26.71
CA VAL A 33 9.27 -7.26 25.32
C VAL A 33 8.22 -8.15 24.62
N GLU A 34 7.72 -9.20 25.29
CA GLU A 34 6.66 -10.06 24.75
C GLU A 34 5.34 -9.29 24.51
N LYS A 35 4.93 -8.44 25.46
CA LYS A 35 3.74 -7.60 25.31
C LYS A 35 3.88 -6.55 24.19
N ILE A 36 5.07 -5.97 24.06
CA ILE A 36 5.37 -5.06 22.96
C ILE A 36 5.37 -5.85 21.64
N GLY A 37 6.02 -7.01 21.59
CA GLY A 37 6.04 -7.88 20.41
C GLY A 37 4.63 -8.32 19.99
N ALA A 38 3.78 -8.75 20.93
CA ALA A 38 2.40 -9.11 20.66
C ALA A 38 1.58 -7.92 20.16
N ALA A 39 1.77 -6.73 20.72
CA ALA A 39 1.09 -5.51 20.29
C ALA A 39 1.54 -5.04 18.88
N TRP A 40 2.77 -5.33 18.46
CA TRP A 40 3.23 -5.02 17.10
C TRP A 40 2.64 -5.99 16.07
N ASN A 41 2.51 -7.27 16.39
CA ASN A 41 1.91 -8.29 15.51
C ASN A 41 0.39 -8.11 15.30
N GLU A 42 -0.28 -7.41 16.21
CA GLU A 42 -1.74 -7.19 16.11
C GLU A 42 -2.14 -6.20 15.01
N TYR A 43 -1.16 -5.46 14.46
CA TYR A 43 -1.39 -4.38 13.50
C TYR A 43 -0.53 -4.47 12.22
N GLU A 44 -0.10 -5.66 11.85
CA GLU A 44 0.59 -5.87 10.58
C GLU A 44 -0.44 -5.89 9.44
N VAL A 45 -0.52 -4.79 8.70
CA VAL A 45 -1.43 -4.64 7.57
C VAL A 45 -0.66 -4.16 6.36
N ALA A 46 -0.54 -5.03 5.37
CA ALA A 46 0.11 -4.71 4.10
C ALA A 46 -0.46 -5.54 2.96
N PHE A 47 -0.66 -4.93 1.80
CA PHE A 47 -0.97 -5.66 0.59
C PHE A 47 -0.23 -5.09 -0.62
N ALA A 48 0.01 -5.95 -1.59
CA ALA A 48 0.48 -5.61 -2.93
C ALA A 48 -0.16 -6.56 -3.93
N ALA A 49 -0.79 -6.02 -4.96
CA ALA A 49 -1.48 -6.78 -5.98
C ALA A 49 -1.32 -6.14 -7.36
N THR A 50 -1.51 -6.94 -8.41
CA THR A 50 -1.43 -6.54 -9.83
C THR A 50 -2.62 -7.06 -10.62
N LEU A 51 -2.87 -6.47 -11.80
CA LEU A 51 -3.95 -6.90 -12.71
C LEU A 51 -3.56 -8.15 -13.50
N GLY A 52 -2.32 -8.24 -14.00
CA GLY A 52 -1.84 -9.33 -14.83
C GLY A 52 -2.44 -9.40 -16.24
N HIS A 53 -3.36 -8.50 -16.60
CA HIS A 53 -3.97 -8.40 -17.92
C HIS A 53 -4.53 -7.00 -18.18
N GLY A 54 -4.66 -6.62 -19.45
CA GLY A 54 -5.23 -5.33 -19.84
C GLY A 54 -6.73 -5.24 -19.53
N ILE A 55 -7.18 -4.05 -19.12
CA ILE A 55 -8.58 -3.78 -18.75
C ILE A 55 -9.10 -2.52 -19.45
N GLY A 56 -10.34 -2.58 -19.91
CA GLY A 56 -11.07 -1.50 -20.57
C GLY A 56 -10.92 -1.49 -22.11
N PRO A 57 -11.52 -0.51 -22.81
CA PRO A 57 -12.39 0.52 -22.21
C PRO A 57 -13.81 0.00 -21.89
N PHE A 58 -14.47 0.66 -20.94
CA PHE A 58 -15.86 0.43 -20.58
C PHE A 58 -16.68 1.71 -20.77
N ASN A 59 -18.02 1.57 -20.86
CA ASN A 59 -18.94 2.70 -20.99
C ASN A 59 -19.28 3.37 -19.64
N GLU A 60 -18.78 2.81 -18.55
CA GLU A 60 -18.97 3.31 -17.19
C GLU A 60 -17.70 3.11 -16.36
N ALA A 61 -17.57 3.86 -15.28
CA ALA A 61 -16.44 3.69 -14.37
C ALA A 61 -16.57 2.40 -13.56
N VAL A 62 -15.51 1.59 -13.53
CA VAL A 62 -15.47 0.30 -12.84
C VAL A 62 -14.40 0.27 -11.78
N ILE A 63 -14.60 -0.48 -10.68
CA ILE A 63 -13.54 -0.77 -9.71
C ILE A 63 -12.57 -1.74 -10.36
N LEU A 64 -11.27 -1.42 -10.33
CA LEU A 64 -10.22 -2.32 -10.77
C LEU A 64 -9.99 -3.40 -9.71
N VAL A 65 -10.07 -4.65 -10.16
CA VAL A 65 -9.80 -5.81 -9.31
C VAL A 65 -8.39 -6.30 -9.61
N TYR A 66 -7.45 -5.98 -8.72
CA TYR A 66 -6.08 -6.49 -8.77
C TYR A 66 -6.08 -7.87 -8.12
N ASP A 67 -6.31 -8.91 -8.91
CA ASP A 67 -6.60 -10.27 -8.42
C ASP A 67 -5.34 -11.13 -8.20
N TYR A 68 -4.21 -10.76 -8.79
CA TYR A 68 -2.93 -11.41 -8.53
C TYR A 68 -2.23 -10.75 -7.34
N VAL A 69 -2.26 -11.43 -6.19
CA VAL A 69 -1.80 -10.89 -4.90
C VAL A 69 -0.42 -11.42 -4.55
N PHE A 70 0.55 -10.52 -4.34
CA PHE A 70 1.90 -10.84 -3.87
C PHE A 70 1.96 -10.97 -2.35
N VAL A 71 1.27 -10.07 -1.63
CA VAL A 71 1.18 -10.04 -0.18
C VAL A 71 -0.17 -9.52 0.25
N ASN A 72 -0.73 -10.04 1.34
CA ASN A 72 -1.98 -9.57 1.96
C ASN A 72 -1.98 -9.92 3.45
N GLU A 73 -1.03 -9.31 4.20
CA GLU A 73 -0.94 -9.45 5.65
C GLU A 73 -2.07 -8.68 6.32
N GLY A 74 -2.64 -9.26 7.36
CA GLY A 74 -3.85 -8.76 8.02
C GLY A 74 -5.14 -8.97 7.21
N GLY A 75 -5.09 -9.53 5.99
CA GLY A 75 -6.27 -9.88 5.19
C GLY A 75 -7.17 -8.70 4.82
N ALA A 76 -6.65 -7.48 4.83
CA ALA A 76 -7.43 -6.26 4.66
C ALA A 76 -7.82 -5.95 3.21
N TYR A 77 -7.11 -6.52 2.22
CA TYR A 77 -7.43 -6.40 0.81
C TYR A 77 -8.26 -7.60 0.32
N ASN A 78 -9.32 -7.32 -0.42
CA ASN A 78 -10.15 -8.36 -1.02
C ASN A 78 -9.88 -8.47 -2.54
N PRO A 79 -9.20 -9.54 -3.01
CA PRO A 79 -8.84 -9.70 -4.42
C PRO A 79 -10.03 -10.08 -5.32
N THR A 80 -11.22 -10.32 -4.77
CA THR A 80 -12.44 -10.56 -5.55
C THR A 80 -13.16 -9.25 -5.87
N THR A 81 -13.03 -8.24 -5.01
CA THR A 81 -13.72 -6.95 -5.17
C THR A 81 -12.80 -5.78 -5.51
N GLY A 82 -11.47 -5.94 -5.34
CA GLY A 82 -10.50 -4.87 -5.52
C GLY A 82 -10.50 -3.83 -4.38
N ILE A 83 -11.13 -4.14 -3.24
CA ILE A 83 -11.34 -3.19 -2.15
C ILE A 83 -10.45 -3.54 -0.95
N PHE A 84 -9.70 -2.56 -0.48
CA PHE A 84 -9.06 -2.57 0.83
C PHE A 84 -10.04 -2.04 1.87
N THR A 85 -10.14 -2.71 3.02
CA THR A 85 -10.94 -2.25 4.17
C THR A 85 -10.04 -2.10 5.39
N ALA A 86 -9.97 -0.91 5.97
CA ALA A 86 -9.12 -0.64 7.12
C ALA A 86 -9.56 -1.45 8.35
N PRO A 87 -8.71 -2.33 8.92
CA PRO A 87 -9.07 -3.11 10.08
C PRO A 87 -8.96 -2.33 11.40
N VAL A 88 -8.19 -1.25 11.42
CA VAL A 88 -7.99 -0.40 12.61
C VAL A 88 -7.88 1.06 12.22
N LYS A 89 -8.11 1.97 13.17
CA LYS A 89 -7.84 3.40 12.99
C LYS A 89 -6.33 3.65 12.91
N GLY A 90 -5.88 4.33 11.85
CA GLY A 90 -4.45 4.55 11.64
C GLY A 90 -4.13 5.48 10.49
N VAL A 91 -2.83 5.70 10.27
CA VAL A 91 -2.30 6.34 9.07
C VAL A 91 -1.84 5.24 8.12
N TYR A 92 -2.39 5.24 6.92
CA TYR A 92 -2.12 4.26 5.87
C TYR A 92 -1.49 4.95 4.67
N PHE A 93 -0.58 4.27 4.02
CA PHE A 93 0.00 4.67 2.75
C PHE A 93 -0.58 3.82 1.64
N PHE A 94 -0.92 4.45 0.50
CA PHE A 94 -1.35 3.78 -0.72
C PHE A 94 -0.56 4.30 -1.91
N MET A 95 -0.27 3.40 -2.84
CA MET A 95 0.35 3.71 -4.12
C MET A 95 -0.33 2.92 -5.22
N VAL A 96 -0.59 3.58 -6.34
CA VAL A 96 -1.07 2.97 -7.58
C VAL A 96 -0.05 3.24 -8.66
N SER A 97 0.34 2.23 -9.42
CA SER A 97 1.03 2.38 -10.69
C SER A 97 0.14 1.94 -11.83
N ALA A 98 0.31 2.57 -12.97
CA ALA A 98 -0.46 2.27 -14.16
C ALA A 98 0.40 2.39 -15.42
N PHE A 99 0.11 1.53 -16.39
CA PHE A 99 0.75 1.51 -17.69
C PHE A 99 -0.29 1.46 -18.81
N HIS A 100 0.03 2.12 -19.88
CA HIS A 100 -0.84 2.25 -21.02
C HIS A 100 -0.01 2.25 -22.32
N ASP A 101 -0.41 1.46 -23.28
CA ASP A 101 0.29 1.28 -24.55
C ASP A 101 -0.58 1.63 -25.76
N SER A 102 -1.80 2.11 -25.56
CA SER A 102 -2.80 2.31 -26.59
C SER A 102 -3.12 3.78 -26.88
N TYR A 103 -3.95 3.99 -27.90
CA TYR A 103 -4.47 5.31 -28.28
C TYR A 103 -5.63 5.81 -27.41
N MET A 104 -5.98 5.05 -26.38
CA MET A 104 -7.05 5.40 -25.44
C MET A 104 -6.49 6.26 -24.30
N SER A 105 -7.33 6.95 -23.57
CA SER A 105 -6.94 7.62 -22.35
C SER A 105 -6.71 6.61 -21.21
N MET A 106 -5.84 6.96 -20.29
CA MET A 106 -5.65 6.29 -19.00
C MET A 106 -6.13 7.24 -17.92
N ASP A 107 -7.20 6.88 -17.20
CA ASP A 107 -7.77 7.69 -16.11
C ASP A 107 -8.13 6.78 -14.94
N LEU A 108 -7.22 6.68 -13.96
CA LEU A 108 -7.41 5.92 -12.74
C LEU A 108 -7.57 6.88 -11.56
N LYS A 109 -8.52 6.58 -10.70
CA LYS A 109 -8.81 7.39 -9.51
C LYS A 109 -8.84 6.50 -8.28
N LEU A 110 -8.03 6.85 -7.27
CA LEU A 110 -8.09 6.23 -5.96
C LEU A 110 -9.16 6.92 -5.13
N PHE A 111 -10.03 6.12 -4.52
CA PHE A 111 -11.11 6.55 -3.66
C PHE A 111 -10.90 6.11 -2.21
N LYS A 112 -11.28 6.96 -1.27
CA LYS A 112 -11.59 6.61 0.10
C LYS A 112 -13.10 6.68 0.26
N ASN A 113 -13.74 5.55 0.51
CA ASN A 113 -15.21 5.42 0.49
C ASN A 113 -15.76 5.92 -0.88
N GLU A 114 -16.53 6.99 -0.90
CA GLU A 114 -17.04 7.59 -2.13
C GLU A 114 -16.28 8.86 -2.55
N GLN A 115 -15.27 9.26 -1.77
CA GLN A 115 -14.48 10.47 -2.03
C GLN A 115 -13.24 10.15 -2.86
N GLN A 116 -13.08 10.84 -4.00
CA GLN A 116 -11.86 10.78 -4.80
C GLN A 116 -10.70 11.44 -4.07
N MET A 117 -9.55 10.76 -4.02
CA MET A 117 -8.33 11.23 -3.34
C MET A 117 -7.28 11.69 -4.34
N VAL A 118 -6.76 10.79 -5.16
CA VAL A 118 -5.71 11.08 -6.15
C VAL A 118 -6.07 10.47 -7.50
N THR A 119 -5.46 11.00 -8.56
CA THR A 119 -5.69 10.56 -9.95
C THR A 119 -4.38 10.28 -10.66
N ILE A 120 -4.38 9.29 -11.52
CA ILE A 120 -3.41 9.07 -12.59
C ILE A 120 -4.15 9.32 -13.90
N TYR A 121 -3.66 10.26 -14.70
CA TYR A 121 -4.32 10.66 -15.94
C TYR A 121 -3.34 10.87 -17.07
N SER A 122 -3.69 10.33 -18.25
CA SER A 122 -2.97 10.58 -19.50
C SER A 122 -3.92 10.54 -20.66
N GLU A 123 -3.83 11.51 -21.53
CA GLU A 123 -4.55 11.53 -22.83
C GLU A 123 -3.65 11.08 -23.97
N PRO A 124 -4.23 10.45 -25.03
CA PRO A 124 -3.52 10.18 -26.26
C PRO A 124 -3.03 11.51 -26.89
N GLN A 125 -1.80 11.53 -27.33
CA GLN A 125 -1.28 12.73 -28.04
C GLN A 125 -1.89 12.83 -29.44
N SER A 126 -2.70 13.86 -29.66
CA SER A 126 -3.29 14.16 -30.96
C SER A 126 -2.22 14.42 -32.01
N GLY A 127 -2.30 13.75 -33.16
CA GLY A 127 -1.43 14.00 -34.31
C GLY A 127 -0.17 13.15 -34.40
N ARG A 128 0.05 12.16 -33.51
CA ARG A 128 1.09 11.14 -33.68
C ARG A 128 0.47 9.85 -34.21
N TYR A 129 1.11 9.26 -35.22
CA TYR A 129 0.72 7.96 -35.80
C TYR A 129 1.10 6.79 -34.88
N GLU A 130 1.89 7.03 -33.82
CA GLU A 130 2.29 6.04 -32.82
C GLU A 130 2.04 6.62 -31.44
N SER A 131 1.25 5.94 -30.64
CA SER A 131 1.11 6.23 -29.22
C SER A 131 2.38 5.71 -28.52
N ALA A 132 3.05 6.58 -27.77
CA ALA A 132 4.17 6.14 -26.93
C ALA A 132 3.59 5.47 -25.68
N PRO A 133 4.15 4.34 -25.26
CA PRO A 133 3.81 3.75 -23.96
C PRO A 133 4.04 4.74 -22.82
N ILE A 134 3.12 4.80 -21.87
CA ILE A 134 3.17 5.70 -20.72
C ILE A 134 3.05 4.89 -19.43
N SER A 135 4.02 5.07 -18.54
CA SER A 135 3.93 4.62 -17.15
C SER A 135 3.70 5.84 -16.26
N ALA A 136 2.78 5.74 -15.34
CA ALA A 136 2.51 6.77 -14.34
C ALA A 136 2.18 6.15 -12.98
N SER A 137 2.43 6.89 -11.91
CA SER A 137 2.08 6.48 -10.56
C SER A 137 1.65 7.67 -9.73
N ASN A 138 0.84 7.40 -8.70
CA ASN A 138 0.51 8.37 -7.67
C ASN A 138 0.38 7.68 -6.32
N SER A 139 0.62 8.42 -5.25
CA SER A 139 0.57 7.89 -3.89
C SER A 139 -0.01 8.90 -2.91
N ILE A 140 -0.51 8.42 -1.79
CA ILE A 140 -1.10 9.25 -0.74
C ILE A 140 -1.04 8.54 0.61
N SER A 141 -0.87 9.32 1.69
CA SER A 141 -1.11 8.87 3.06
C SER A 141 -2.46 9.38 3.54
N LEU A 142 -3.27 8.50 4.11
CA LEU A 142 -4.63 8.79 4.58
C LEU A 142 -4.80 8.38 6.04
N ILE A 143 -5.56 9.17 6.80
CA ILE A 143 -6.10 8.70 8.07
C ILE A 143 -7.38 7.92 7.75
N LEU A 144 -7.40 6.64 8.17
CA LEU A 144 -8.56 5.78 8.07
C LEU A 144 -9.06 5.42 9.47
N VAL A 145 -10.38 5.24 9.59
CA VAL A 145 -11.01 4.57 10.73
C VAL A 145 -11.36 3.13 10.33
N GLU A 146 -11.58 2.26 11.29
CA GLU A 146 -12.03 0.89 11.04
C GLU A 146 -13.26 0.87 10.14
N GLY A 147 -13.22 0.03 9.11
CA GLY A 147 -14.28 -0.09 8.09
C GLY A 147 -14.17 0.87 6.91
N ASP A 148 -13.30 1.89 6.94
CA ASP A 148 -13.05 2.74 5.77
C ASP A 148 -12.53 1.91 4.61
N GLN A 149 -13.05 2.16 3.40
CA GLN A 149 -12.71 1.43 2.18
C GLN A 149 -11.84 2.28 1.26
N VAL A 150 -10.82 1.65 0.68
CA VAL A 150 -9.95 2.26 -0.33
C VAL A 150 -9.88 1.36 -1.55
N TYR A 151 -10.07 1.93 -2.73
CA TYR A 151 -10.09 1.19 -4.00
C TYR A 151 -9.75 2.12 -5.17
N VAL A 152 -9.42 1.52 -6.31
CA VAL A 152 -9.10 2.22 -7.55
C VAL A 152 -10.24 2.02 -8.56
N LYS A 153 -10.68 3.11 -9.21
CA LYS A 153 -11.59 3.04 -10.35
C LYS A 153 -10.87 3.41 -11.63
N LEU A 154 -11.13 2.63 -12.69
CA LEU A 154 -10.88 3.01 -14.07
C LEU A 154 -12.09 3.82 -14.55
N HIS A 155 -11.84 5.03 -15.06
CA HIS A 155 -12.90 5.89 -15.60
C HIS A 155 -13.47 5.34 -16.91
N GLU A 156 -14.67 5.78 -17.26
CA GLU A 156 -15.30 5.43 -18.54
C GLU A 156 -14.41 5.83 -19.73
N ASN A 157 -14.45 5.04 -20.79
CA ASN A 157 -13.68 5.23 -22.03
C ASN A 157 -12.15 5.25 -21.84
N SER A 158 -11.65 4.74 -20.72
CA SER A 158 -10.23 4.60 -20.39
C SER A 158 -9.81 3.14 -20.36
N SER A 159 -8.54 2.89 -20.59
CA SER A 159 -7.95 1.55 -20.53
C SER A 159 -6.58 1.56 -19.88
N VAL A 160 -6.17 0.42 -19.38
CA VAL A 160 -4.81 0.10 -18.92
C VAL A 160 -4.34 -1.17 -19.61
N TYR A 161 -3.06 -1.27 -19.88
CA TYR A 161 -2.42 -2.49 -20.37
C TYR A 161 -1.63 -3.15 -19.25
N ASP A 162 -1.79 -4.45 -19.11
CA ASP A 162 -0.96 -5.27 -18.25
C ASP A 162 -0.68 -6.63 -18.88
N ASP A 163 0.39 -7.26 -18.45
CA ASP A 163 0.82 -8.59 -18.84
C ASP A 163 1.58 -9.27 -17.68
N GLU A 164 2.33 -10.30 -17.97
CA GLU A 164 3.16 -11.02 -17.00
C GLU A 164 4.27 -10.17 -16.32
N ASN A 165 4.52 -8.95 -16.82
CA ASN A 165 5.50 -8.04 -16.23
C ASN A 165 4.92 -7.15 -15.12
N ASN A 166 3.63 -7.25 -14.83
CA ASN A 166 2.96 -6.60 -13.69
C ASN A 166 3.11 -5.07 -13.69
N HIS A 167 2.74 -4.42 -14.78
CA HIS A 167 2.87 -2.98 -14.97
C HIS A 167 1.92 -2.17 -14.09
N ASN A 168 0.74 -2.74 -13.75
CA ASN A 168 -0.27 -2.05 -12.97
C ASN A 168 -0.36 -2.67 -11.58
N THR A 169 0.01 -1.90 -10.57
CA THR A 169 0.01 -2.38 -9.18
C THR A 169 -0.81 -1.49 -8.27
N PHE A 170 -1.44 -2.10 -7.28
CA PHE A 170 -2.05 -1.41 -6.15
C PHE A 170 -1.44 -1.95 -4.86
N VAL A 171 -0.88 -1.03 -4.09
CA VAL A 171 -0.13 -1.33 -2.85
C VAL A 171 -0.68 -0.47 -1.73
N GLY A 172 -0.78 -1.04 -0.54
CA GLY A 172 -1.13 -0.28 0.64
C GLY A 172 -0.64 -0.95 1.92
N HIS A 173 -0.33 -0.15 2.92
CA HIS A 173 0.07 -0.64 4.24
C HIS A 173 -0.19 0.37 5.34
N LEU A 174 -0.37 -0.14 6.54
CA LEU A 174 -0.44 0.66 7.75
C LEU A 174 0.94 1.21 8.08
N LEU A 175 1.07 2.54 8.20
CA LEU A 175 2.28 3.18 8.70
C LEU A 175 2.36 3.09 10.24
N PHE A 176 1.25 3.44 10.90
CA PHE A 176 1.11 3.33 12.35
C PHE A 176 -0.36 3.47 12.77
N PRO A 177 -0.79 2.77 13.83
CA PRO A 177 -2.13 2.91 14.39
C PRO A 177 -2.28 4.22 15.18
N LEU A 178 -3.54 4.68 15.32
CA LEU A 178 -3.91 5.87 16.09
C LEU A 178 -4.83 5.47 17.26
N TYR A 179 -4.40 5.75 18.49
CA TYR A 179 -5.05 5.29 19.75
C TYR A 179 -5.87 6.37 20.47
N TYR A 180 -6.36 7.39 19.77
CA TYR A 180 -7.17 8.47 20.40
C TYR A 180 -8.50 8.67 19.69
#